data_fbf7aa14b0fbc90ed2c166e8730275bb
#
_entry.id   fbf7aa14b0fbc90ed2c166e8730275bb
#
_cell.length_a   1.000
_cell.length_b   1.000
_cell.length_c   1.000
_cell.angle_alpha   90.00
_cell.angle_beta   90.00
_cell.angle_gamma   90.00
#
_symmetry.space_group_name_H-M   'P 1'
#
loop_
_entity.id
_entity.type
_entity.pdbx_description
1 polymer ?
#
loop_
_entity_poly.entity_id
_entity_poly.type
_entity_poly.pdbx_seq_one_letter_code
_entity_poly.pdbx_strand_id
1 'polypeptide(L)'
;MIQPASNMYMPYVTQDSPRGRETSDIFSRLLRDRIIFLGTPIDDTVANLMVAQLLHLESEDPDKDISIYINSPGGEITGLYAIYDTMQFIKCDVNTICVGQAASAAAVILASGSPGKRFALPHARVLIHQPHGGASGQAAEIMRMRTSLDEILAHHTGQAVEKISKDTDRDFIMSAPESKEYGIIDEVLTNRDLAAVSVPPGVG
;
A
#
# COMPACT_ATOMS: atom_id res chain seq x y z
N MET A 1 -31.63 -10.66 8.51
CA MET A 1 -30.75 -11.85 8.47
C MET A 1 -29.32 -11.32 8.49
N ILE A 2 -28.63 -11.55 9.59
CA ILE A 2 -27.21 -11.18 9.75
C ILE A 2 -26.42 -12.20 8.91
N GLN A 3 -25.75 -11.75 7.84
CA GLN A 3 -24.82 -12.62 7.15
C GLN A 3 -23.69 -12.97 8.11
N PRO A 4 -23.32 -14.25 8.27
CA PRO A 4 -22.16 -14.59 9.07
C PRO A 4 -20.92 -13.96 8.40
N ALA A 5 -20.10 -13.30 9.21
CA ALA A 5 -18.79 -12.84 8.79
C ALA A 5 -18.09 -14.00 8.07
N SER A 6 -17.63 -13.75 6.84
CA SER A 6 -16.88 -14.75 6.10
C SER A 6 -15.69 -15.17 6.96
N ASN A 7 -15.71 -16.40 7.46
CA ASN A 7 -14.55 -17.02 8.11
C ASN A 7 -13.44 -17.04 7.06
N MET A 8 -12.58 -16.03 7.08
CA MET A 8 -11.38 -16.05 6.26
C MET A 8 -10.53 -17.23 6.75
N TYR A 9 -10.43 -18.28 5.93
CA TYR A 9 -9.56 -19.40 6.24
C TYR A 9 -8.12 -18.90 6.29
N MET A 10 -7.54 -18.89 7.48
CA MET A 10 -6.17 -18.48 7.70
C MET A 10 -5.25 -19.71 7.58
N PRO A 11 -4.47 -19.85 6.50
CA PRO A 11 -3.55 -20.96 6.37
C PRO A 11 -2.38 -20.81 7.34
N TYR A 12 -1.95 -21.93 7.92
CA TYR A 12 -0.79 -22.00 8.80
C TYR A 12 0.38 -22.67 8.06
N VAL A 13 1.57 -22.14 8.29
CA VAL A 13 2.84 -22.67 7.77
C VAL A 13 3.65 -23.20 8.92
N THR A 14 4.16 -24.42 8.76
CA THR A 14 5.06 -25.04 9.75
C THR A 14 6.46 -25.13 9.15
N GLN A 15 7.44 -24.66 9.91
CA GLN A 15 8.85 -24.71 9.53
C GLN A 15 9.66 -25.37 10.62
N ASP A 16 10.67 -26.17 10.23
CA ASP A 16 11.64 -26.71 11.15
C ASP A 16 12.76 -25.66 11.37
N SER A 17 13.06 -25.36 12.63
CA SER A 17 14.12 -24.45 13.03
C SER A 17 15.09 -25.18 13.96
N PRO A 18 16.31 -24.65 14.20
CA PRO A 18 17.23 -25.22 15.20
C PRO A 18 16.66 -25.27 16.61
N ARG A 19 15.58 -24.54 16.89
CA ARG A 19 14.87 -24.50 18.17
C ARG A 19 13.64 -25.41 18.21
N GLY A 20 13.38 -26.17 17.15
CA GLY A 20 12.20 -27.03 17.00
C GLY A 20 11.24 -26.57 15.91
N ARG A 21 10.08 -27.21 15.84
CA ARG A 21 9.05 -26.91 14.86
C ARG A 21 8.24 -25.69 15.28
N GLU A 22 8.25 -24.65 14.44
CA GLU A 22 7.47 -23.44 14.62
C GLU A 22 6.29 -23.40 13.63
N THR A 23 5.12 -23.05 14.16
CA THR A 23 3.91 -22.87 13.32
C THR A 23 3.43 -21.43 13.44
N SER A 24 3.21 -20.77 12.32
CA SER A 24 2.68 -19.40 12.24
C SER A 24 1.63 -19.32 11.14
N ASP A 25 0.71 -18.36 11.25
CA ASP A 25 -0.16 -18.03 10.12
C ASP A 25 0.65 -17.41 8.97
N ILE A 26 0.05 -17.41 7.77
CA ILE A 26 0.76 -16.98 6.56
C ILE A 26 1.19 -15.50 6.62
N PHE A 27 0.38 -14.61 7.22
CA PHE A 27 0.73 -13.19 7.30
C PHE A 27 1.85 -12.94 8.31
N SER A 28 1.82 -13.61 9.46
CA SER A 28 2.93 -13.58 10.43
C SER A 28 4.22 -14.14 9.81
N ARG A 29 4.11 -15.15 8.94
CA ARG A 29 5.26 -15.69 8.22
C ARG A 29 5.84 -14.68 7.22
N LEU A 30 4.97 -14.01 6.45
CA LEU A 30 5.38 -12.98 5.50
C LEU A 30 6.01 -11.77 6.21
N LEU A 31 5.46 -11.39 7.37
CA LEU A 31 6.01 -10.27 8.16
C LEU A 31 7.45 -10.51 8.59
N ARG A 32 7.83 -11.75 8.92
CA ARG A 32 9.24 -12.11 9.20
C ARG A 32 10.17 -11.85 8.00
N ASP A 33 9.63 -11.93 6.79
CA ASP A 33 10.34 -11.61 5.55
C ASP A 33 10.18 -10.12 5.16
N ARG A 34 9.72 -9.29 6.10
CA ARG A 34 9.49 -7.85 5.94
C ARG A 34 8.43 -7.52 4.87
N ILE A 35 7.45 -8.41 4.72
CA ILE A 35 6.36 -8.27 3.77
C ILE A 35 5.06 -7.99 4.53
N ILE A 36 4.43 -6.86 4.20
CA ILE A 36 3.09 -6.47 4.65
C ILE A 36 2.11 -6.66 3.48
N PHE A 37 0.93 -7.18 3.75
CA PHE A 37 -0.09 -7.39 2.72
C PHE A 37 -1.34 -6.56 3.00
N LEU A 38 -1.59 -5.54 2.15
CA LEU A 38 -2.81 -4.73 2.17
C LEU A 38 -3.81 -5.29 1.15
N GLY A 39 -4.64 -6.22 1.60
CA GLY A 39 -5.59 -6.97 0.75
C GLY A 39 -7.07 -6.69 1.02
N THR A 40 -7.37 -5.64 1.79
CA THR A 40 -8.74 -5.31 2.24
C THR A 40 -9.01 -3.81 2.11
N PRO A 41 -10.26 -3.34 2.27
CA PRO A 41 -10.53 -1.93 2.50
C PRO A 41 -9.77 -1.41 3.71
N ILE A 42 -9.38 -0.14 3.66
CA ILE A 42 -8.67 0.55 4.74
C ILE A 42 -9.70 1.14 5.70
N ASP A 43 -9.78 0.57 6.89
CA ASP A 43 -10.47 1.11 8.05
C ASP A 43 -9.46 1.40 9.17
N ASP A 44 -9.94 1.89 10.31
CA ASP A 44 -9.08 2.18 11.47
C ASP A 44 -8.29 0.95 11.94
N THR A 45 -8.89 -0.24 11.89
CA THR A 45 -8.25 -1.49 12.33
C THR A 45 -7.08 -1.85 11.42
N VAL A 46 -7.31 -1.82 10.11
CA VAL A 46 -6.28 -2.09 9.09
C VAL A 46 -5.17 -1.04 9.16
N ALA A 47 -5.52 0.23 9.30
CA ALA A 47 -4.54 1.31 9.39
C ALA A 47 -3.64 1.16 10.63
N ASN A 48 -4.22 0.93 11.81
CA ASN A 48 -3.47 0.72 13.04
C ASN A 48 -2.57 -0.52 12.98
N LEU A 49 -3.04 -1.60 12.34
CA LEU A 49 -2.25 -2.82 12.16
C LEU A 49 -1.05 -2.55 11.24
N MET A 50 -1.23 -1.86 10.12
CA MET A 50 -0.14 -1.50 9.21
C MET A 50 0.90 -0.60 9.88
N VAL A 51 0.44 0.43 10.62
CA VAL A 51 1.32 1.31 11.41
C VAL A 51 2.16 0.49 12.40
N ALA A 52 1.52 -0.42 13.16
CA ALA A 52 2.23 -1.26 14.11
C ALA A 52 3.26 -2.18 13.43
N GLN A 53 2.94 -2.76 12.27
CA GLN A 53 3.87 -3.59 11.50
C GLN A 53 5.05 -2.78 10.96
N LEU A 54 4.82 -1.58 10.43
CA LEU A 54 5.89 -0.69 9.94
C LEU A 54 6.87 -0.32 11.06
N LEU A 55 6.36 0.11 12.22
CA LEU A 55 7.17 0.45 13.38
C LEU A 55 7.93 -0.76 13.96
N HIS A 56 7.29 -1.93 13.97
CA HIS A 56 7.93 -3.18 14.40
C HIS A 56 9.11 -3.53 13.49
N LEU A 57 8.91 -3.51 12.18
CA LEU A 57 9.96 -3.84 11.22
C LEU A 57 11.11 -2.84 11.25
N GLU A 58 10.83 -1.54 11.41
CA GLU A 58 11.87 -0.54 11.62
C GLU A 58 12.70 -0.84 12.88
N SER A 59 12.02 -1.20 13.98
CA SER A 59 12.72 -1.50 15.25
C SER A 59 13.61 -2.75 15.18
N GLU A 60 13.30 -3.69 14.28
CA GLU A 60 14.13 -4.88 14.08
C GLU A 60 15.39 -4.57 13.25
N ASP A 61 15.24 -3.83 12.15
CA ASP A 61 16.37 -3.48 11.28
C ASP A 61 15.98 -2.23 10.43
N PRO A 62 16.45 -1.05 10.77
CA PRO A 62 16.10 0.19 10.06
C PRO A 62 16.79 0.33 8.69
N ASP A 63 17.79 -0.50 8.38
CA ASP A 63 18.55 -0.43 7.14
C ASP A 63 18.02 -1.37 6.04
N LYS A 64 17.02 -2.20 6.37
CA LYS A 64 16.40 -3.11 5.42
C LYS A 64 15.04 -2.60 4.93
N ASP A 65 14.82 -2.78 3.64
CA ASP A 65 13.55 -2.43 3.00
C ASP A 65 12.35 -3.18 3.61
N ILE A 66 11.20 -2.53 3.55
CA ILE A 66 9.89 -3.12 3.84
C ILE A 66 9.12 -3.21 2.52
N SER A 67 8.45 -4.32 2.25
CA SER A 67 7.64 -4.49 1.05
C SER A 67 6.15 -4.53 1.38
N ILE A 68 5.36 -3.64 0.78
CA ILE A 68 3.90 -3.61 0.91
C ILE A 68 3.28 -4.11 -0.40
N TYR A 69 2.64 -5.27 -0.35
CA TYR A 69 1.84 -5.80 -1.46
C TYR A 69 0.40 -5.30 -1.34
N ILE A 70 -0.12 -4.71 -2.42
CA ILE A 70 -1.39 -3.96 -2.41
C ILE A 70 -2.39 -4.60 -3.37
N ASN A 71 -3.55 -4.99 -2.81
CA ASN A 71 -4.75 -5.37 -3.55
C ASN A 71 -5.98 -4.83 -2.80
N SER A 72 -6.19 -3.52 -2.87
CA SER A 72 -7.16 -2.83 -2.03
C SER A 72 -8.00 -1.82 -2.82
N PRO A 73 -9.30 -1.72 -2.52
CA PRO A 73 -10.16 -0.69 -3.08
C PRO A 73 -9.98 0.69 -2.44
N GLY A 74 -9.06 0.83 -1.47
CA GLY A 74 -8.91 2.04 -0.67
C GLY A 74 -9.78 2.04 0.58
N GLY A 75 -10.17 3.20 1.07
CA GLY A 75 -10.97 3.31 2.29
C GLY A 75 -10.87 4.67 2.95
N GLU A 76 -10.81 4.69 4.28
CA GLU A 76 -10.90 5.91 5.08
C GLU A 76 -9.65 6.79 4.97
N ILE A 77 -9.85 8.10 4.81
CA ILE A 77 -8.76 9.08 4.63
C ILE A 77 -7.89 9.19 5.89
N THR A 78 -8.49 9.13 7.07
CA THR A 78 -7.74 9.16 8.34
C THR A 78 -6.82 7.95 8.46
N GLY A 79 -7.28 6.78 8.05
CA GLY A 79 -6.47 5.56 7.97
C GLY A 79 -5.34 5.68 6.93
N LEU A 80 -5.64 6.28 5.77
CA LEU A 80 -4.62 6.59 4.77
C LEU A 80 -3.52 7.48 5.35
N TYR A 81 -3.87 8.59 6.00
CA TYR A 81 -2.87 9.51 6.56
C TYR A 81 -1.99 8.83 7.62
N ALA A 82 -2.59 8.01 8.49
CA ALA A 82 -1.82 7.27 9.50
C ALA A 82 -0.77 6.36 8.86
N ILE A 83 -1.13 5.63 7.79
CA ILE A 83 -0.20 4.76 7.06
C ILE A 83 0.85 5.60 6.31
N TYR A 84 0.40 6.60 5.55
CA TYR A 84 1.26 7.48 4.76
C TYR A 84 2.32 8.16 5.61
N ASP A 85 1.91 8.85 6.67
CA ASP A 85 2.83 9.57 7.54
C ASP A 85 3.83 8.61 8.20
N THR A 86 3.39 7.41 8.58
CA THR A 86 4.29 6.38 9.14
C THR A 86 5.31 5.90 8.10
N MET A 87 4.88 5.66 6.85
CA MET A 87 5.80 5.30 5.76
C MET A 87 6.87 6.38 5.50
N GLN A 88 6.50 7.66 5.63
CA GLN A 88 7.45 8.78 5.46
C GLN A 88 8.33 9.02 6.71
N PHE A 89 7.85 8.62 7.89
CA PHE A 89 8.52 8.84 9.18
C PHE A 89 9.63 7.82 9.46
N ILE A 90 9.42 6.55 9.09
CA ILE A 90 10.39 5.47 9.34
C ILE A 90 11.63 5.63 8.46
N LYS A 91 12.75 5.06 8.89
CA LYS A 91 14.03 5.11 8.17
C LYS A 91 14.13 4.10 7.04
N CYS A 92 13.39 2.99 7.15
CA CYS A 92 13.38 1.95 6.12
C CYS A 92 12.86 2.49 4.80
N ASP A 93 13.48 2.12 3.68
CA ASP A 93 12.84 2.27 2.39
C ASP A 93 11.62 1.34 2.28
N VAL A 94 10.56 1.84 1.66
CA VAL A 94 9.32 1.10 1.49
C VAL A 94 9.08 0.80 0.01
N ASN A 95 9.16 -0.49 -0.34
CA ASN A 95 8.74 -0.97 -1.66
C ASN A 95 7.22 -1.11 -1.69
N THR A 96 6.56 -0.59 -2.71
CA THR A 96 5.12 -0.76 -2.90
C THR A 96 4.83 -1.53 -4.19
N ILE A 97 4.01 -2.58 -4.12
CA ILE A 97 3.73 -3.47 -5.24
C ILE A 97 2.22 -3.68 -5.40
N CYS A 98 1.64 -3.16 -6.48
CA CYS A 98 0.23 -3.42 -6.80
C CYS A 98 0.08 -4.79 -7.48
N VAL A 99 -0.68 -5.71 -6.86
CA VAL A 99 -0.87 -7.10 -7.34
C VAL A 99 -2.29 -7.40 -7.86
N GLY A 100 -3.14 -6.42 -7.97
CA GLY A 100 -4.51 -6.57 -8.48
C GLY A 100 -5.08 -5.19 -8.73
N GLN A 101 -5.42 -4.51 -7.64
CA GLN A 101 -5.86 -3.13 -7.72
C GLN A 101 -5.28 -2.29 -6.58
N ALA A 102 -5.06 -1.04 -6.88
CA ALA A 102 -4.83 0.01 -5.89
C ALA A 102 -5.76 1.18 -6.23
N ALA A 103 -6.85 1.31 -5.47
CA ALA A 103 -7.84 2.34 -5.75
C ALA A 103 -7.94 3.35 -4.59
N SER A 104 -8.20 4.62 -4.91
CA SER A 104 -8.44 5.66 -3.91
C SER A 104 -7.27 5.79 -2.92
N ALA A 105 -7.52 5.68 -1.63
CA ALA A 105 -6.49 5.69 -0.58
C ALA A 105 -5.33 4.71 -0.85
N ALA A 106 -5.62 3.53 -1.39
CA ALA A 106 -4.59 2.54 -1.72
C ALA A 106 -3.69 2.97 -2.89
N ALA A 107 -4.20 3.76 -3.84
CA ALA A 107 -3.39 4.34 -4.91
C ALA A 107 -2.40 5.39 -4.37
N VAL A 108 -2.81 6.14 -3.36
CA VAL A 108 -1.91 7.08 -2.66
C VAL A 108 -0.80 6.33 -1.93
N ILE A 109 -1.13 5.25 -1.21
CA ILE A 109 -0.12 4.40 -0.55
C ILE A 109 0.84 3.82 -1.59
N LEU A 110 0.34 3.33 -2.73
CA LEU A 110 1.18 2.82 -3.83
C LEU A 110 2.17 3.88 -4.32
N ALA A 111 1.68 5.10 -4.59
CA ALA A 111 2.51 6.21 -5.05
C ALA A 111 3.55 6.67 -4.01
N SER A 112 3.28 6.42 -2.72
CA SER A 112 4.08 6.90 -1.60
C SER A 112 5.28 6.02 -1.23
N GLY A 113 5.51 4.95 -1.96
CA GLY A 113 6.72 4.14 -1.83
C GLY A 113 8.00 4.94 -2.11
N SER A 114 9.14 4.43 -1.66
CA SER A 114 10.44 5.06 -1.89
C SER A 114 10.72 5.21 -3.39
N PRO A 115 11.31 6.33 -3.84
CA PRO A 115 11.60 6.55 -5.25
C PRO A 115 12.40 5.40 -5.89
N GLY A 116 11.95 4.92 -7.04
CA GLY A 116 12.54 3.77 -7.74
C GLY A 116 12.05 2.41 -7.20
N LYS A 117 11.20 2.39 -6.18
CA LYS A 117 10.75 1.16 -5.50
C LYS A 117 9.21 1.01 -5.50
N ARG A 118 8.54 1.61 -6.48
CA ARG A 118 7.08 1.55 -6.65
C ARG A 118 6.75 0.72 -7.89
N PHE A 119 5.98 -0.33 -7.72
CA PHE A 119 5.80 -1.35 -8.76
C PHE A 119 4.33 -1.73 -8.96
N ALA A 120 4.01 -2.27 -10.12
CA ALA A 120 2.76 -2.97 -10.38
C ALA A 120 2.97 -4.20 -11.25
N LEU A 121 2.15 -5.23 -11.07
CA LEU A 121 2.09 -6.37 -11.98
C LEU A 121 1.33 -5.99 -13.27
N PRO A 122 1.56 -6.68 -14.40
CA PRO A 122 1.10 -6.23 -15.72
C PRO A 122 -0.41 -6.00 -15.86
N HIS A 123 -1.21 -6.75 -15.12
CA HIS A 123 -2.69 -6.67 -15.15
C HIS A 123 -3.28 -5.84 -14.01
N ALA A 124 -2.45 -5.25 -13.16
CA ALA A 124 -2.92 -4.40 -12.08
C ALA A 124 -3.65 -3.16 -12.61
N ARG A 125 -4.57 -2.65 -11.80
CA ARG A 125 -5.33 -1.42 -12.07
C ARG A 125 -5.13 -0.44 -10.95
N VAL A 126 -4.89 0.81 -11.31
CA VAL A 126 -4.78 1.92 -10.38
C VAL A 126 -5.90 2.89 -10.65
N LEU A 127 -6.60 3.31 -9.59
CA LEU A 127 -7.68 4.28 -9.68
C LEU A 127 -7.41 5.42 -8.70
N ILE A 128 -7.37 6.65 -9.23
CA ILE A 128 -7.35 7.86 -8.42
C ILE A 128 -8.65 8.64 -8.62
N HIS A 129 -9.16 9.20 -7.55
CA HIS A 129 -10.34 10.06 -7.54
C HIS A 129 -10.35 10.94 -6.29
N GLN A 130 -11.12 12.02 -6.34
CA GLN A 130 -11.34 12.88 -5.18
C GLN A 130 -12.10 12.15 -4.05
N PRO A 131 -11.94 12.58 -2.79
CA PRO A 131 -12.68 12.01 -1.67
C PRO A 131 -14.19 12.12 -1.90
N HIS A 132 -14.90 11.02 -1.75
CA HIS A 132 -16.35 11.04 -1.69
C HIS A 132 -16.78 11.37 -0.26
N GLY A 133 -17.34 12.57 -0.05
CA GLY A 133 -17.77 13.02 1.27
C GLY A 133 -19.01 12.28 1.75
N GLY A 134 -18.89 11.56 2.85
CA GLY A 134 -20.04 11.23 3.70
C GLY A 134 -20.55 12.49 4.39
N ALA A 135 -21.85 12.63 4.45
CA ALA A 135 -22.61 13.86 4.67
C ALA A 135 -22.56 14.52 6.08
N SER A 136 -21.48 14.43 6.84
CA SER A 136 -21.40 15.11 8.14
C SER A 136 -20.11 15.88 8.42
N GLY A 137 -19.14 15.83 7.49
CA GLY A 137 -17.95 16.64 7.57
C GLY A 137 -18.23 18.08 7.10
N GLN A 138 -17.74 19.06 7.85
CA GLN A 138 -17.80 20.45 7.41
C GLN A 138 -17.16 20.54 6.02
N ALA A 139 -17.81 21.16 5.05
CA ALA A 139 -17.35 21.29 3.66
C ALA A 139 -15.88 21.80 3.57
N ALA A 140 -15.49 22.66 4.50
CA ALA A 140 -14.12 23.15 4.62
C ALA A 140 -13.09 22.02 4.90
N GLU A 141 -13.44 21.02 5.71
CA GLU A 141 -12.54 19.91 6.03
C GLU A 141 -12.38 18.97 4.83
N ILE A 142 -13.45 18.67 4.12
CA ILE A 142 -13.39 17.88 2.88
C ILE A 142 -12.49 18.57 1.84
N MET A 143 -12.60 19.89 1.71
CA MET A 143 -11.72 20.66 0.81
C MET A 143 -10.26 20.62 1.23
N ARG A 144 -9.95 20.68 2.53
CA ARG A 144 -8.57 20.53 3.03
C ARG A 144 -8.01 19.14 2.73
N MET A 145 -8.81 18.09 2.99
CA MET A 145 -8.43 16.70 2.68
C MET A 145 -8.16 16.52 1.18
N ARG A 146 -9.03 17.08 0.33
CA ARG A 146 -8.83 17.04 -1.12
C ARG A 146 -7.51 17.70 -1.50
N THR A 147 -7.27 18.95 -1.05
CA THR A 147 -6.03 19.67 -1.35
C THR A 147 -4.80 18.88 -0.89
N SER A 148 -4.83 18.35 0.34
CA SER A 148 -3.74 17.55 0.87
C SER A 148 -3.46 16.29 0.03
N LEU A 149 -4.49 15.59 -0.44
CA LEU A 149 -4.32 14.41 -1.29
C LEU A 149 -3.78 14.77 -2.67
N ASP A 150 -4.26 15.86 -3.27
CA ASP A 150 -3.75 16.37 -4.55
C ASP A 150 -2.25 16.74 -4.43
N GLU A 151 -1.85 17.38 -3.33
CA GLU A 151 -0.46 17.74 -3.04
C GLU A 151 0.43 16.50 -2.82
N ILE A 152 -0.05 15.50 -2.06
CA ILE A 152 0.65 14.23 -1.86
C ILE A 152 0.88 13.52 -3.19
N LEU A 153 -0.17 13.37 -4.01
CA LEU A 153 -0.05 12.75 -5.32
C LEU A 153 0.88 13.53 -6.24
N ALA A 154 0.80 14.86 -6.26
CA ALA A 154 1.68 15.71 -7.06
C ALA A 154 3.14 15.55 -6.65
N HIS A 155 3.43 15.50 -5.34
CA HIS A 155 4.77 15.27 -4.80
C HIS A 155 5.37 13.95 -5.28
N HIS A 156 4.61 12.87 -5.21
CA HIS A 156 5.12 11.54 -5.53
C HIS A 156 5.11 11.20 -7.02
N THR A 157 4.22 11.82 -7.80
CA THR A 157 4.12 11.55 -9.25
C THR A 157 4.93 12.52 -10.11
N GLY A 158 5.29 13.67 -9.56
CA GLY A 158 5.90 14.76 -10.33
C GLY A 158 4.91 15.51 -11.24
N GLN A 159 3.61 15.22 -11.15
CA GLN A 159 2.58 15.95 -11.89
C GLN A 159 2.26 17.29 -11.21
N ALA A 160 1.76 18.26 -11.98
CA ALA A 160 1.26 19.50 -11.42
C ALA A 160 -0.02 19.26 -10.58
N VAL A 161 -0.17 19.98 -9.46
CA VAL A 161 -1.33 19.86 -8.56
C VAL A 161 -2.64 20.09 -9.32
N GLU A 162 -2.67 21.07 -10.23
CA GLU A 162 -3.84 21.41 -11.05
C GLU A 162 -4.23 20.23 -11.97
N LYS A 163 -3.23 19.49 -12.49
CA LYS A 163 -3.48 18.31 -13.31
C LYS A 163 -4.06 17.17 -12.45
N ILE A 164 -3.47 16.91 -11.28
CA ILE A 164 -4.00 15.92 -10.32
C ILE A 164 -5.45 16.26 -9.97
N SER A 165 -5.72 17.51 -9.57
CA SER A 165 -7.06 17.96 -9.19
C SER A 165 -8.09 17.79 -10.30
N LYS A 166 -7.70 18.01 -11.56
CA LYS A 166 -8.55 17.80 -12.74
C LYS A 166 -8.79 16.31 -13.00
N ASP A 167 -7.75 15.51 -12.95
CA ASP A 167 -7.82 14.07 -13.26
C ASP A 167 -8.62 13.31 -12.19
N THR A 168 -8.51 13.73 -10.91
CA THR A 168 -9.25 13.12 -9.79
C THR A 168 -10.69 13.59 -9.66
N ASP A 169 -11.14 14.58 -10.45
CA ASP A 169 -12.53 15.07 -10.41
C ASP A 169 -13.56 13.96 -10.75
N ARG A 170 -13.12 12.96 -11.50
CA ARG A 170 -13.84 11.72 -11.78
C ARG A 170 -12.92 10.53 -11.57
N ASP A 171 -13.49 9.32 -11.60
CA ASP A 171 -12.68 8.10 -11.56
C ASP A 171 -11.69 8.07 -12.72
N PHE A 172 -10.41 8.15 -12.39
CA PHE A 172 -9.32 8.07 -13.34
C PHE A 172 -8.60 6.73 -13.18
N ILE A 173 -8.92 5.81 -14.10
CA ILE A 173 -8.45 4.42 -14.06
C ILE A 173 -7.26 4.27 -15.00
N MET A 174 -6.18 3.69 -14.50
CA MET A 174 -4.94 3.44 -15.23
C MET A 174 -4.60 1.94 -15.21
N SER A 175 -4.13 1.44 -16.35
CA SER A 175 -3.37 0.20 -16.41
C SER A 175 -1.99 0.36 -15.78
N ALA A 176 -1.25 -0.73 -15.59
CA ALA A 176 0.10 -0.67 -15.03
C ALA A 176 1.05 0.19 -15.90
N PRO A 177 1.10 0.06 -17.25
CA PRO A 177 1.90 0.97 -18.08
C PRO A 177 1.50 2.45 -17.97
N GLU A 178 0.19 2.76 -17.99
CA GLU A 178 -0.30 4.13 -17.82
C GLU A 178 0.06 4.71 -16.44
N SER A 179 0.03 3.88 -15.39
CA SER A 179 0.43 4.28 -14.04
C SER A 179 1.92 4.62 -13.94
N LYS A 180 2.76 3.94 -14.73
CA LYS A 180 4.18 4.27 -14.87
C LYS A 180 4.37 5.60 -15.60
N GLU A 181 3.69 5.80 -16.72
CA GLU A 181 3.75 7.07 -17.47
C GLU A 181 3.24 8.25 -16.66
N TYR A 182 2.23 8.01 -15.82
CA TYR A 182 1.67 9.02 -14.91
C TYR A 182 2.62 9.35 -13.74
N GLY A 183 3.48 8.43 -13.35
CA GLY A 183 4.44 8.56 -12.26
C GLY A 183 3.97 7.98 -10.91
N ILE A 184 2.85 7.24 -10.90
CA ILE A 184 2.37 6.55 -9.68
C ILE A 184 3.31 5.41 -9.31
N ILE A 185 3.84 4.72 -10.31
CA ILE A 185 4.83 3.66 -10.13
C ILE A 185 6.09 3.93 -10.95
N ASP A 186 7.17 3.27 -10.60
CA ASP A 186 8.46 3.38 -11.27
C ASP A 186 8.63 2.31 -12.34
N GLU A 187 8.10 1.07 -12.12
CA GLU A 187 8.28 -0.03 -13.07
C GLU A 187 7.10 -1.03 -13.03
N VAL A 188 6.87 -1.68 -14.20
CA VAL A 188 5.94 -2.81 -14.33
C VAL A 188 6.74 -4.10 -14.26
N LEU A 189 6.47 -4.94 -13.26
CA LEU A 189 7.19 -6.19 -13.01
C LEU A 189 6.55 -7.33 -13.79
N THR A 190 7.25 -7.83 -14.82
CA THR A 190 6.81 -9.00 -15.61
C THR A 190 7.31 -10.32 -15.04
N ASN A 191 8.43 -10.29 -14.35
CA ASN A 191 9.01 -11.43 -13.63
C ASN A 191 9.79 -10.94 -12.39
N ARG A 192 10.17 -11.88 -11.53
CA ARG A 192 10.86 -11.56 -10.27
C ARG A 192 12.29 -11.08 -10.45
N ASP A 193 12.93 -11.42 -11.56
CA ASP A 193 14.33 -11.06 -11.83
C ASP A 193 14.49 -9.56 -12.14
N LEU A 194 13.41 -8.90 -12.53
CA LEU A 194 13.39 -7.44 -12.75
C LEU A 194 13.12 -6.66 -11.46
N ALA A 195 12.66 -7.33 -10.41
CA ALA A 195 12.43 -6.71 -9.13
C ALA A 195 13.76 -6.63 -8.37
N ALA A 196 14.30 -5.42 -8.19
CA ALA A 196 15.28 -5.15 -7.13
C ALA A 196 14.63 -5.27 -5.72
N VAL A 197 13.52 -6.02 -5.62
CA VAL A 197 12.91 -6.40 -4.36
C VAL A 197 13.85 -7.43 -3.75
N SER A 198 14.60 -7.03 -2.75
CA SER A 198 15.43 -7.92 -1.95
C SER A 198 14.54 -8.98 -1.29
N VAL A 199 14.29 -10.06 -2.02
CA VAL A 199 13.80 -11.29 -1.39
C VAL A 199 15.01 -11.85 -0.66
N PRO A 200 14.97 -12.03 0.65
CA PRO A 200 16.06 -12.69 1.36
C PRO A 200 16.31 -14.04 0.69
N PRO A 201 17.61 -14.42 0.48
CA PRO A 201 17.94 -15.70 -0.12
C PRO A 201 17.24 -16.79 0.67
N GLY A 202 16.44 -17.59 -0.03
CA GLY A 202 15.77 -18.73 0.56
C GLY A 202 16.80 -19.59 1.26
N VAL A 203 16.49 -19.97 2.49
CA VAL A 203 17.23 -21.00 3.20
C VAL A 203 17.01 -22.29 2.41
N GLY A 204 18.05 -22.73 1.68
CA GLY A 204 18.10 -24.04 1.05
C GLY A 204 18.24 -25.12 2.10
#